data_d7d18047b1dbdf95bb0e0db4ad288b3d
#
_entry.id   d7d18047b1dbdf95bb0e0db4ad288b3d
#
_cell.length_a   1.000
_cell.length_b   1.000
_cell.length_c   1.000
_cell.angle_alpha   90.00
_cell.angle_beta   90.00
_cell.angle_gamma   90.00
#
_symmetry.space_group_name_H-M   'P 1'
#
loop_
_entity.id
_entity.type
_entity.pdbx_description
1 polymer ?
#
loop_
_entity_poly.entity_id
_entity_poly.type
_entity_poly.pdbx_seq_one_letter_code
_entity_poly.pdbx_strand_id
1 'polypeptide(L)'
;MRDLGLKVVSVKSPETIQDAKDAVSQVAAAIGEPEKGRQLIGMMDKKLAEIREKTSKIKPEQRKNVVLLSLMTAYGGSGCAYDDACREANVLNGIAAAGLKNGQQLTKEMLIKINPDIMLLPVYTGQGSYDTQAFIDSYLKDPSLQTVKAIKEKRLIYPREQFIYNCSQDIVFCVQEVARCAYGKEFDFPDNARLTVTEEKNE
;
A
#
# COMPACT_ATOMS: atom_id res chain seq x y z
N MET A 1 -4.95 -23.01 23.57
CA MET A 1 -5.88 -23.48 22.52
C MET A 1 -5.54 -24.90 22.03
N ARG A 2 -4.29 -25.21 21.71
CA ARG A 2 -3.89 -26.60 21.32
C ARG A 2 -4.19 -27.61 22.43
N ASP A 3 -3.98 -27.23 23.69
CA ASP A 3 -4.26 -28.06 24.86
C ASP A 3 -5.76 -28.36 25.08
N LEU A 4 -6.63 -27.66 24.35
CA LEU A 4 -8.09 -27.87 24.35
C LEU A 4 -8.55 -28.77 23.19
N GLY A 5 -7.64 -29.43 22.46
CA GLY A 5 -7.95 -30.26 21.31
C GLY A 5 -8.42 -29.52 20.05
N LEU A 6 -8.28 -28.19 20.03
CA LEU A 6 -8.65 -27.39 18.87
C LEU A 6 -7.58 -27.48 17.76
N LYS A 7 -7.99 -27.62 16.51
CA LYS A 7 -7.11 -27.48 15.36
C LYS A 7 -6.75 -26.00 15.18
N VAL A 8 -5.49 -25.67 15.35
CA VAL A 8 -4.98 -24.29 15.22
C VAL A 8 -4.02 -24.23 14.04
N VAL A 9 -4.32 -23.38 13.08
CA VAL A 9 -3.43 -23.04 11.97
C VAL A 9 -2.90 -21.62 12.21
N SER A 10 -1.58 -21.46 12.18
CA SER A 10 -0.93 -20.15 12.29
C SER A 10 -0.52 -19.70 10.88
N VAL A 11 -0.97 -18.53 10.49
CA VAL A 11 -0.61 -17.90 9.22
C VAL A 11 0.24 -16.68 9.54
N LYS A 12 1.38 -16.51 8.85
CA LYS A 12 2.22 -15.33 8.99
C LYS A 12 1.44 -14.09 8.53
N SER A 13 1.57 -12.98 9.26
CA SER A 13 1.01 -11.70 8.80
C SER A 13 1.68 -11.28 7.49
N PRO A 14 0.91 -11.02 6.44
CA PRO A 14 1.47 -10.62 5.15
C PRO A 14 2.15 -9.26 5.23
N GLU A 15 3.32 -9.16 4.62
CA GLU A 15 4.09 -7.91 4.46
C GLU A 15 4.23 -7.52 2.99
N THR A 16 4.01 -8.47 2.08
CA THR A 16 4.15 -8.31 0.63
C THR A 16 2.92 -8.85 -0.09
N ILE A 17 2.81 -8.56 -1.39
CA ILE A 17 1.75 -9.13 -2.25
C ILE A 17 1.87 -10.66 -2.29
N GLN A 18 3.09 -11.21 -2.33
CA GLN A 18 3.29 -12.65 -2.33
C GLN A 18 2.87 -13.27 -1.00
N ASP A 19 3.24 -12.67 0.13
CA ASP A 19 2.77 -13.15 1.45
C ASP A 19 1.24 -13.15 1.54
N ALA A 20 0.56 -12.14 0.95
CA ALA A 20 -0.90 -12.10 0.93
C ALA A 20 -1.51 -13.28 0.14
N LYS A 21 -0.94 -13.63 -1.02
CA LYS A 21 -1.35 -14.81 -1.79
C LYS A 21 -1.10 -16.11 -1.03
N ASP A 22 0.05 -16.22 -0.39
CA ASP A 22 0.40 -17.39 0.42
C ASP A 22 -0.55 -17.55 1.61
N ALA A 23 -0.90 -16.44 2.27
CA ALA A 23 -1.89 -16.43 3.35
C ALA A 23 -3.28 -16.86 2.86
N VAL A 24 -3.74 -16.37 1.70
CA VAL A 24 -5.00 -16.80 1.07
C VAL A 24 -4.99 -18.30 0.83
N SER A 25 -3.90 -18.84 0.25
CA SER A 25 -3.76 -20.28 -0.01
C SER A 25 -3.81 -21.11 1.28
N GLN A 26 -3.07 -20.69 2.32
CA GLN A 26 -3.02 -21.39 3.60
C GLN A 26 -4.37 -21.37 4.33
N VAL A 27 -5.05 -20.21 4.36
CA VAL A 27 -6.39 -20.08 4.98
C VAL A 27 -7.39 -20.95 4.24
N ALA A 28 -7.44 -20.87 2.90
CA ALA A 28 -8.36 -21.63 2.09
C ALA A 28 -8.17 -23.17 2.28
N ALA A 29 -6.93 -23.62 2.32
CA ALA A 29 -6.62 -25.02 2.62
C ALA A 29 -7.05 -25.42 4.03
N ALA A 30 -6.84 -24.57 5.03
CA ALA A 30 -7.18 -24.85 6.42
C ALA A 30 -8.69 -25.01 6.67
N ILE A 31 -9.53 -24.28 5.89
CA ILE A 31 -10.99 -24.36 5.98
C ILE A 31 -11.60 -25.35 4.98
N GLY A 32 -10.77 -26.09 4.20
CA GLY A 32 -11.26 -27.07 3.22
C GLY A 32 -11.74 -26.50 1.89
N GLU A 33 -11.39 -25.25 1.56
CA GLU A 33 -11.83 -24.54 0.35
C GLU A 33 -10.64 -24.15 -0.57
N PRO A 34 -9.71 -25.08 -0.91
CA PRO A 34 -8.50 -24.72 -1.67
C PRO A 34 -8.82 -24.17 -3.07
N GLU A 35 -9.95 -24.57 -3.67
CA GLU A 35 -10.37 -24.07 -4.98
C GLU A 35 -10.77 -22.60 -4.93
N LYS A 36 -11.53 -22.19 -3.91
CA LYS A 36 -11.86 -20.77 -3.69
C LYS A 36 -10.59 -19.92 -3.45
N GLY A 37 -9.60 -20.50 -2.77
CA GLY A 37 -8.29 -19.87 -2.62
C GLY A 37 -7.60 -19.61 -3.96
N ARG A 38 -7.57 -20.62 -4.85
CA ARG A 38 -6.99 -20.48 -6.21
C ARG A 38 -7.75 -19.42 -7.05
N GLN A 39 -9.07 -19.44 -7.00
CA GLN A 39 -9.90 -18.44 -7.70
C GLN A 39 -9.60 -17.02 -7.21
N LEU A 40 -9.51 -16.82 -5.89
CA LEU A 40 -9.20 -15.51 -5.31
C LEU A 40 -7.79 -15.02 -5.71
N ILE A 41 -6.80 -15.89 -5.69
CA ILE A 41 -5.44 -15.57 -6.16
C ILE A 41 -5.46 -15.22 -7.66
N GLY A 42 -6.20 -15.97 -8.48
CA GLY A 42 -6.39 -15.65 -9.90
C GLY A 42 -7.02 -14.26 -10.12
N MET A 43 -7.99 -13.87 -9.28
CA MET A 43 -8.56 -12.50 -9.31
C MET A 43 -7.53 -11.44 -8.92
N MET A 44 -6.67 -11.71 -7.91
CA MET A 44 -5.57 -10.81 -7.55
C MET A 44 -4.61 -10.63 -8.73
N ASP A 45 -4.20 -11.73 -9.38
CA ASP A 45 -3.29 -11.70 -10.52
C ASP A 45 -3.88 -10.92 -11.71
N LYS A 46 -5.15 -11.16 -12.01
CA LYS A 46 -5.87 -10.42 -13.07
C LYS A 46 -5.90 -8.93 -12.78
N LYS A 47 -6.23 -8.55 -11.53
CA LYS A 47 -6.26 -7.13 -11.13
C LYS A 47 -4.89 -6.46 -11.23
N LEU A 48 -3.84 -7.14 -10.81
CA LEU A 48 -2.47 -6.64 -10.96
C LEU A 48 -2.08 -6.49 -12.44
N ALA A 49 -2.45 -7.45 -13.29
CA ALA A 49 -2.19 -7.37 -14.73
C ALA A 49 -2.90 -6.16 -15.38
N GLU A 50 -4.17 -5.89 -15.02
CA GLU A 50 -4.91 -4.71 -15.49
C GLU A 50 -4.21 -3.39 -15.12
N ILE A 51 -3.69 -3.30 -13.88
CA ILE A 51 -2.97 -2.11 -13.42
C ILE A 51 -1.63 -1.98 -14.19
N ARG A 52 -0.87 -3.07 -14.31
CA ARG A 52 0.41 -3.09 -15.05
C ARG A 52 0.24 -2.70 -16.51
N GLU A 53 -0.82 -3.16 -17.17
CA GLU A 53 -1.10 -2.80 -18.55
C GLU A 53 -1.26 -1.27 -18.73
N LYS A 54 -1.97 -0.62 -17.82
CA LYS A 54 -2.12 0.84 -17.82
C LYS A 54 -0.80 1.54 -17.47
N THR A 55 -0.12 1.11 -16.41
CA THR A 55 1.10 1.77 -15.92
C THR A 55 2.31 1.52 -16.81
N SER A 56 2.33 0.47 -17.64
CA SER A 56 3.39 0.21 -18.63
C SER A 56 3.48 1.30 -19.71
N LYS A 57 2.41 2.05 -19.92
CA LYS A 57 2.35 3.18 -20.87
C LYS A 57 3.04 4.44 -20.31
N ILE A 58 3.35 4.46 -19.02
CA ILE A 58 4.03 5.56 -18.34
C ILE A 58 5.53 5.44 -18.61
N LYS A 59 6.07 6.43 -19.30
CA LYS A 59 7.49 6.47 -19.63
C LYS A 59 8.36 6.70 -18.40
N PRO A 60 9.63 6.27 -18.40
CA PRO A 60 10.53 6.43 -17.25
C PRO A 60 10.62 7.86 -16.72
N GLU A 61 10.65 8.87 -17.61
CA GLU A 61 10.72 10.29 -17.27
C GLU A 61 9.41 10.85 -16.66
N GLN A 62 8.30 10.13 -16.81
CA GLN A 62 7.00 10.47 -16.23
C GLN A 62 6.75 9.81 -14.88
N ARG A 63 7.62 8.86 -14.53
CA ARG A 63 7.51 8.09 -13.29
C ARG A 63 7.63 9.01 -12.08
N LYS A 64 6.64 8.96 -11.21
CA LYS A 64 6.59 9.82 -10.01
C LYS A 64 7.40 9.23 -8.87
N ASN A 65 8.17 10.09 -8.20
CA ASN A 65 8.82 9.79 -6.93
C ASN A 65 7.83 10.14 -5.81
N VAL A 66 7.41 9.13 -5.05
CA VAL A 66 6.37 9.27 -4.03
C VAL A 66 6.91 8.84 -2.66
N VAL A 67 6.60 9.62 -1.64
CA VAL A 67 6.89 9.31 -0.25
C VAL A 67 5.59 9.20 0.54
N LEU A 68 5.42 8.12 1.26
CA LEU A 68 4.35 7.94 2.23
C LEU A 68 4.83 8.42 3.61
N LEU A 69 4.23 9.49 4.13
CA LEU A 69 4.34 9.85 5.54
C LEU A 69 3.39 8.96 6.33
N SER A 70 3.93 8.10 7.16
CA SER A 70 3.15 7.22 8.02
C SER A 70 3.30 7.64 9.48
N LEU A 71 2.19 7.58 10.25
CA LEU A 71 2.23 7.72 11.70
C LEU A 71 3.02 6.58 12.36
N MET A 72 3.07 5.41 11.71
CA MET A 72 4.04 4.36 12.01
C MET A 72 5.38 4.76 11.39
N THR A 73 6.15 5.55 12.09
CA THR A 73 7.31 6.32 11.63
C THR A 73 8.38 5.53 10.85
N ALA A 74 8.33 4.21 10.91
CA ALA A 74 9.26 3.31 10.25
C ALA A 74 8.59 2.47 9.12
N TYR A 75 7.38 2.83 8.67
CA TYR A 75 6.69 2.14 7.57
C TYR A 75 6.95 2.84 6.23
N GLY A 76 7.04 2.05 5.16
CA GLY A 76 7.08 2.54 3.78
C GLY A 76 8.41 2.34 3.07
N GLY A 77 9.45 1.83 3.77
CA GLY A 77 10.72 1.43 3.14
C GLY A 77 10.61 0.14 2.33
N SER A 78 11.73 -0.34 1.79
CA SER A 78 11.75 -1.57 1.00
C SER A 78 11.31 -2.79 1.82
N GLY A 79 10.58 -3.71 1.17
CA GLY A 79 10.12 -4.96 1.78
C GLY A 79 8.80 -4.87 2.54
N CYS A 80 7.95 -3.89 2.25
CA CYS A 80 6.58 -3.83 2.76
C CYS A 80 5.55 -3.74 1.63
N ALA A 81 4.28 -3.86 1.98
CA ALA A 81 3.15 -3.81 1.03
C ALA A 81 3.14 -2.52 0.17
N TYR A 82 3.47 -1.38 0.76
CA TYR A 82 3.57 -0.12 0.05
C TYR A 82 4.70 -0.13 -1.01
N ASP A 83 5.84 -0.73 -0.68
CA ASP A 83 6.96 -0.86 -1.63
C ASP A 83 6.58 -1.74 -2.82
N ASP A 84 5.96 -2.89 -2.56
CA ASP A 84 5.40 -3.75 -3.60
C ASP A 84 4.36 -3.00 -4.44
N ALA A 85 3.47 -2.25 -3.80
CA ALA A 85 2.46 -1.46 -4.49
C ALA A 85 3.08 -0.39 -5.39
N CYS A 86 4.11 0.30 -4.95
CA CYS A 86 4.84 1.27 -5.78
C CYS A 86 5.47 0.61 -7.01
N ARG A 87 6.10 -0.55 -6.82
CA ARG A 87 6.73 -1.30 -7.92
C ARG A 87 5.71 -1.74 -8.97
N GLU A 88 4.59 -2.32 -8.52
CA GLU A 88 3.50 -2.78 -9.38
C GLU A 88 2.79 -1.62 -10.10
N ALA A 89 2.69 -0.47 -9.46
CA ALA A 89 2.10 0.75 -10.00
C ALA A 89 3.06 1.56 -10.89
N ASN A 90 4.28 1.07 -11.15
CA ASN A 90 5.34 1.82 -11.84
C ASN A 90 5.64 3.19 -11.21
N VAL A 91 5.61 3.25 -9.87
CA VAL A 91 5.91 4.43 -9.05
C VAL A 91 7.27 4.23 -8.39
N LEU A 92 8.07 5.28 -8.27
CA LEU A 92 9.31 5.24 -7.50
C LEU A 92 8.96 5.45 -6.01
N ASN A 93 9.20 4.44 -5.20
CA ASN A 93 9.17 4.60 -3.74
C ASN A 93 10.42 5.34 -3.29
N GLY A 94 10.29 6.62 -2.98
CA GLY A 94 11.41 7.48 -2.60
C GLY A 94 12.13 7.02 -1.33
N ILE A 95 11.40 6.41 -0.39
CA ILE A 95 11.97 5.88 0.86
C ILE A 95 12.88 4.68 0.56
N ALA A 96 12.38 3.71 -0.22
CA ALA A 96 13.16 2.54 -0.62
C ALA A 96 14.36 2.92 -1.52
N ALA A 97 14.16 3.87 -2.44
CA ALA A 97 15.22 4.38 -3.31
C ALA A 97 16.35 5.10 -2.54
N ALA A 98 16.04 5.67 -1.37
CA ALA A 98 17.02 6.23 -0.44
C ALA A 98 17.75 5.16 0.39
N GLY A 99 17.48 3.87 0.15
CA GLY A 99 18.13 2.75 0.83
C GLY A 99 17.48 2.35 2.17
N LEU A 100 16.35 2.94 2.53
CA LEU A 100 15.64 2.60 3.77
C LEU A 100 14.80 1.33 3.59
N LYS A 101 14.93 0.43 4.56
CA LYS A 101 14.09 -0.76 4.69
C LYS A 101 12.86 -0.46 5.55
N ASN A 102 11.82 -1.26 5.41
CA ASN A 102 10.70 -1.26 6.35
C ASN A 102 11.24 -1.48 7.78
N GLY A 103 10.75 -0.70 8.74
CA GLY A 103 11.28 -0.66 10.11
C GLY A 103 12.36 0.40 10.35
N GLN A 104 12.83 1.12 9.32
CA GLN A 104 13.78 2.21 9.46
C GLN A 104 13.07 3.57 9.31
N GLN A 105 13.41 4.49 10.21
CA GLN A 105 12.74 5.79 10.29
C GLN A 105 13.19 6.73 9.17
N LEU A 106 12.20 7.33 8.49
CA LEU A 106 12.43 8.44 7.58
C LEU A 106 12.67 9.72 8.38
N THR A 107 13.88 10.32 8.27
CA THR A 107 14.18 11.62 8.89
C THR A 107 13.83 12.79 7.94
N LYS A 108 13.75 14.00 8.49
CA LYS A 108 13.51 15.23 7.69
C LYS A 108 14.63 15.50 6.71
N GLU A 109 15.88 15.24 7.11
CA GLU A 109 17.05 15.39 6.25
C GLU A 109 17.03 14.40 5.07
N MET A 110 16.58 13.17 5.32
CA MET A 110 16.36 12.19 4.25
C MET A 110 15.25 12.64 3.31
N LEU A 111 14.14 13.17 3.83
CA LEU A 111 13.05 13.69 3.00
C LEU A 111 13.52 14.83 2.08
N ILE A 112 14.37 15.73 2.57
CA ILE A 112 15.01 16.78 1.75
C ILE A 112 15.84 16.17 0.61
N LYS A 113 16.64 15.14 0.90
CA LYS A 113 17.49 14.45 -0.10
C LYS A 113 16.66 13.70 -1.13
N ILE A 114 15.59 13.02 -0.70
CA ILE A 114 14.66 12.30 -1.58
C ILE A 114 13.95 13.27 -2.51
N ASN A 115 13.56 14.43 -2.01
CA ASN A 115 12.88 15.49 -2.74
C ASN A 115 11.72 14.97 -3.59
N PRO A 116 10.69 14.33 -3.01
CA PRO A 116 9.64 13.64 -3.73
C PRO A 116 8.78 14.57 -4.59
N ASP A 117 8.22 14.03 -5.68
CA ASP A 117 7.20 14.70 -6.49
C ASP A 117 5.86 14.81 -5.76
N ILE A 118 5.54 13.79 -4.96
CA ILE A 118 4.26 13.68 -4.25
C ILE A 118 4.53 13.15 -2.84
N MET A 119 3.84 13.72 -1.86
CA MET A 119 3.79 13.18 -0.51
C MET A 119 2.37 12.67 -0.22
N LEU A 120 2.28 11.42 0.16
CA LEU A 120 1.06 10.82 0.70
C LEU A 120 1.03 11.12 2.20
N LEU A 121 -0.02 11.78 2.64
CA LEU A 121 -0.20 12.19 4.03
C LEU A 121 -0.97 11.12 4.82
N PRO A 122 -0.68 10.95 6.11
CA PRO A 122 -1.38 9.97 6.92
C PRO A 122 -2.86 10.33 7.06
N VAL A 123 -3.72 9.32 6.92
CA VAL A 123 -5.16 9.37 7.16
C VAL A 123 -5.48 8.32 8.21
N TYR A 124 -5.25 8.62 9.46
CA TYR A 124 -5.57 7.70 10.53
C TYR A 124 -6.83 8.18 11.25
N THR A 125 -7.91 7.41 11.07
CA THR A 125 -9.21 7.66 11.69
C THR A 125 -9.47 6.79 12.91
N GLY A 126 -8.49 5.95 13.30
CA GLY A 126 -8.60 5.03 14.44
C GLY A 126 -8.75 5.73 15.79
N GLN A 127 -9.43 5.08 16.72
CA GLN A 127 -9.57 5.55 18.10
C GLN A 127 -8.20 5.51 18.80
N GLY A 128 -7.59 6.66 18.98
CA GLY A 128 -6.32 6.81 19.70
C GLY A 128 -5.99 8.28 19.92
N SER A 129 -5.09 8.53 20.87
CA SER A 129 -4.62 9.87 21.26
C SER A 129 -3.64 10.51 20.25
N TYR A 130 -3.57 10.00 19.01
CA TYR A 130 -2.68 10.55 17.98
C TYR A 130 -3.31 11.77 17.31
N ASP A 131 -2.67 12.93 17.50
CA ASP A 131 -3.00 14.13 16.76
C ASP A 131 -2.35 14.06 15.36
N THR A 132 -3.08 13.46 14.42
CA THR A 132 -2.65 13.32 13.02
C THR A 132 -2.38 14.68 12.40
N GLN A 133 -3.16 15.71 12.74
CA GLN A 133 -2.97 17.04 12.20
C GLN A 133 -1.69 17.69 12.72
N ALA A 134 -1.40 17.58 14.03
CA ALA A 134 -0.15 18.08 14.59
C ALA A 134 1.07 17.37 13.97
N PHE A 135 0.96 16.05 13.70
CA PHE A 135 2.01 15.32 12.99
C PHE A 135 2.23 15.88 11.57
N ILE A 136 1.19 16.04 10.78
CA ILE A 136 1.26 16.61 9.44
C ILE A 136 1.86 18.02 9.49
N ASP A 137 1.37 18.86 10.40
CA ASP A 137 1.84 20.24 10.61
C ASP A 137 3.33 20.29 10.95
N SER A 138 3.86 19.31 11.69
CA SER A 138 5.28 19.22 12.02
C SER A 138 6.20 19.05 10.80
N TYR A 139 5.64 18.59 9.68
CA TYR A 139 6.33 18.52 8.38
C TYR A 139 6.01 19.74 7.52
N LEU A 140 4.74 20.08 7.34
CA LEU A 140 4.32 21.10 6.39
C LEU A 140 4.68 22.54 6.83
N LYS A 141 4.78 22.77 8.13
CA LYS A 141 5.16 24.07 8.70
C LYS A 141 6.65 24.20 9.02
N ASP A 142 7.43 23.11 8.83
CA ASP A 142 8.88 23.13 9.08
C ASP A 142 9.58 23.98 8.02
N PRO A 143 10.32 25.06 8.42
CA PRO A 143 11.05 25.89 7.46
C PRO A 143 12.07 25.14 6.63
N SER A 144 12.71 24.11 7.19
CA SER A 144 13.73 23.30 6.49
C SER A 144 13.15 22.46 5.33
N LEU A 145 11.86 22.15 5.38
CA LEU A 145 11.18 21.33 4.39
C LEU A 145 10.51 22.12 3.26
N GLN A 146 10.50 23.47 3.33
CA GLN A 146 9.81 24.31 2.34
C GLN A 146 10.42 24.23 0.94
N THR A 147 11.64 23.70 0.82
CA THR A 147 12.32 23.45 -0.47
C THR A 147 11.94 22.12 -1.09
N VAL A 148 11.31 21.20 -0.33
CA VAL A 148 10.86 19.89 -0.82
C VAL A 148 9.80 20.09 -1.89
N LYS A 149 10.00 19.51 -3.07
CA LYS A 149 9.18 19.74 -4.27
C LYS A 149 7.69 19.51 -4.00
N ALA A 150 7.33 18.39 -3.37
CA ALA A 150 5.94 18.07 -3.05
C ALA A 150 5.27 19.11 -2.14
N ILE A 151 6.02 19.69 -1.19
CA ILE A 151 5.50 20.75 -0.29
C ILE A 151 5.38 22.07 -1.05
N LYS A 152 6.43 22.47 -1.76
CA LYS A 152 6.48 23.71 -2.56
C LYS A 152 5.37 23.75 -3.62
N GLU A 153 5.14 22.63 -4.31
CA GLU A 153 4.14 22.50 -5.38
C GLU A 153 2.75 22.10 -4.86
N LYS A 154 2.59 21.93 -3.53
CA LYS A 154 1.35 21.50 -2.86
C LYS A 154 0.81 20.17 -3.41
N ARG A 155 1.71 19.26 -3.78
CA ARG A 155 1.37 17.90 -4.22
C ARG A 155 1.29 16.97 -3.02
N LEU A 156 0.31 17.25 -2.17
CA LEU A 156 0.03 16.59 -0.90
C LEU A 156 -1.29 15.85 -1.05
N ILE A 157 -1.28 14.54 -0.94
CA ILE A 157 -2.45 13.70 -1.23
C ILE A 157 -2.77 12.87 0.00
N TYR A 158 -4.05 12.83 0.35
CA TYR A 158 -4.59 11.93 1.35
C TYR A 158 -5.06 10.65 0.65
N PRO A 159 -4.32 9.53 0.77
CA PRO A 159 -4.76 8.26 0.21
C PRO A 159 -5.93 7.70 1.03
N ARG A 160 -6.71 6.81 0.44
CA ARG A 160 -7.78 6.09 1.16
C ARG A 160 -7.16 5.06 2.11
N GLU A 161 -7.36 5.27 3.43
CA GLU A 161 -6.74 4.51 4.50
C GLU A 161 -6.96 3.00 4.36
N GLN A 162 -8.19 2.59 4.04
CA GLN A 162 -8.57 1.19 3.91
C GLN A 162 -7.81 0.44 2.81
N PHE A 163 -7.17 1.15 1.88
CA PHE A 163 -6.39 0.54 0.82
C PHE A 163 -4.89 0.66 1.05
N ILE A 164 -4.40 1.82 1.50
CA ILE A 164 -2.94 2.08 1.55
C ILE A 164 -2.20 1.20 2.57
N TYR A 165 -2.88 0.71 3.59
CA TYR A 165 -2.32 -0.18 4.62
C TYR A 165 -2.85 -1.62 4.53
N ASN A 166 -3.54 -1.96 3.43
CA ASN A 166 -4.15 -3.27 3.28
C ASN A 166 -3.11 -4.34 2.95
N CYS A 167 -3.08 -5.41 3.75
CA CYS A 167 -2.22 -6.57 3.54
C CYS A 167 -3.04 -7.88 3.37
N SER A 168 -4.35 -7.79 3.08
CA SER A 168 -5.20 -8.94 2.76
C SER A 168 -5.18 -9.25 1.25
N GLN A 169 -6.11 -10.08 0.76
CA GLN A 169 -6.33 -10.28 -0.68
C GLN A 169 -6.61 -8.97 -1.43
N ASP A 170 -7.08 -7.95 -0.72
CA ASP A 170 -7.38 -6.64 -1.29
C ASP A 170 -6.15 -5.73 -1.42
N ILE A 171 -4.93 -6.23 -1.14
CA ILE A 171 -3.65 -5.53 -1.36
C ILE A 171 -3.49 -5.01 -2.80
N VAL A 172 -4.16 -5.63 -3.76
CA VAL A 172 -4.20 -5.20 -5.16
C VAL A 172 -4.82 -3.80 -5.32
N PHE A 173 -5.73 -3.42 -4.41
CA PHE A 173 -6.28 -2.07 -4.36
C PHE A 173 -5.32 -1.06 -3.72
N CYS A 174 -4.37 -1.51 -2.89
CA CYS A 174 -3.24 -0.66 -2.50
C CYS A 174 -2.42 -0.25 -3.72
N VAL A 175 -2.13 -1.19 -4.63
CA VAL A 175 -1.44 -0.90 -5.91
C VAL A 175 -2.20 0.12 -6.73
N GLN A 176 -3.52 -0.06 -6.87
CA GLN A 176 -4.36 0.87 -7.63
C GLN A 176 -4.47 2.24 -6.96
N GLU A 177 -4.51 2.29 -5.63
CA GLU A 177 -4.53 3.54 -4.86
C GLU A 177 -3.23 4.33 -5.03
N VAL A 178 -2.08 3.65 -4.98
CA VAL A 178 -0.77 4.27 -5.28
C VAL A 178 -0.74 4.82 -6.70
N ALA A 179 -1.22 4.05 -7.69
CA ALA A 179 -1.31 4.50 -9.08
C ALA A 179 -2.25 5.72 -9.21
N ARG A 180 -3.40 5.72 -8.53
CA ARG A 180 -4.35 6.84 -8.49
C ARG A 180 -3.71 8.10 -7.91
N CYS A 181 -3.01 7.96 -6.80
CA CYS A 181 -2.29 9.07 -6.17
C CYS A 181 -1.17 9.64 -7.05
N ALA A 182 -0.48 8.78 -7.79
CA ALA A 182 0.64 9.18 -8.64
C ALA A 182 0.21 9.75 -10.00
N TYR A 183 -0.83 9.19 -10.61
CA TYR A 183 -1.17 9.43 -12.01
C TYR A 183 -2.60 9.94 -12.25
N GLY A 184 -3.47 9.85 -11.23
CA GLY A 184 -4.78 10.50 -11.28
C GLY A 184 -5.95 9.58 -11.60
N LYS A 185 -7.03 10.21 -12.11
CA LYS A 185 -8.37 9.61 -12.21
C LYS A 185 -8.49 8.38 -13.10
N GLU A 186 -7.59 8.12 -14.01
CA GLU A 186 -7.61 6.93 -14.86
C GLU A 186 -7.44 5.61 -14.06
N PHE A 187 -6.95 5.72 -12.81
CA PHE A 187 -6.81 4.63 -11.86
C PHE A 187 -7.89 4.65 -10.78
N ASP A 188 -8.91 5.48 -10.90
CA ASP A 188 -9.96 5.55 -9.89
C ASP A 188 -10.79 4.26 -9.84
N PHE A 189 -11.37 3.99 -8.66
CA PHE A 189 -12.15 2.80 -8.38
C PHE A 189 -13.08 3.03 -7.17
N PRO A 190 -14.14 2.22 -6.99
CA PRO A 190 -15.09 2.39 -5.90
C PRO A 190 -14.45 2.28 -4.51
N ASP A 191 -14.95 3.08 -3.55
CA ASP A 191 -14.47 3.07 -2.16
C ASP A 191 -14.74 1.74 -1.44
N ASN A 192 -15.72 0.97 -1.88
CA ASN A 192 -16.07 -0.34 -1.34
C ASN A 192 -15.46 -1.50 -2.15
N ALA A 193 -14.47 -1.24 -2.99
CA ALA A 193 -13.82 -2.27 -3.80
C ALA A 193 -13.21 -3.36 -2.92
N ARG A 194 -13.51 -4.62 -3.29
CA ARG A 194 -12.97 -5.82 -2.66
C ARG A 194 -12.98 -6.98 -3.65
N LEU A 195 -12.09 -7.94 -3.43
CA LEU A 195 -12.14 -9.23 -4.12
C LEU A 195 -12.96 -10.21 -3.31
N THR A 196 -13.99 -10.79 -3.95
CA THR A 196 -14.85 -11.81 -3.34
C THR A 196 -15.11 -12.93 -4.32
N VAL A 197 -14.95 -14.16 -3.87
CA VAL A 197 -15.41 -15.34 -4.62
C VAL A 197 -16.89 -15.52 -4.30
N THR A 198 -17.76 -15.27 -5.29
CA THR A 198 -19.19 -15.56 -5.18
C THR A 198 -19.43 -17.04 -5.49
N GLU A 199 -20.28 -17.70 -4.73
CA GLU A 199 -20.78 -19.01 -5.12
C GLU A 199 -21.60 -18.83 -6.41
N GLU A 200 -21.24 -19.56 -7.47
CA GLU A 200 -22.18 -19.76 -8.58
C GLU A 200 -23.40 -20.46 -7.99
N LYS A 201 -24.51 -19.76 -7.93
CA LYS A 201 -25.79 -20.42 -7.68
C LYS A 201 -26.04 -21.31 -8.89
N ASN A 202 -25.79 -22.62 -8.73
CA ASN A 202 -26.33 -23.60 -9.67
C ASN A 202 -27.86 -23.50 -9.58
N GLU A 203 -28.45 -22.80 -10.55
CA GLU A 203 -29.88 -22.87 -10.84
C GLU A 203 -30.20 -24.17 -11.60
#